data_351c3089d5ff257ef7d7e5a3e1dd3718
#
_entry.id   351c3089d5ff257ef7d7e5a3e1dd3718
#
_cell.length_a   1.000
_cell.length_b   1.000
_cell.length_c   1.000
_cell.angle_alpha   90.00
_cell.angle_beta   90.00
_cell.angle_gamma   90.00
#
_symmetry.space_group_name_H-M   'P 1'
#
loop_
_entity.id
_entity.type
_entity.pdbx_description
1 polymer ?
#
loop_
_entity_poly.entity_id
_entity_poly.type
_entity_poly.pdbx_seq_one_letter_code
_entity_poly.pdbx_strand_id
1 'polypeptide(L)'
;MVEFTPQAITPPSDEFPSDLPTIFADGIMNLANSAQIVKCYLFRVDPGVKDATKAYQKPCAQIVMPLDALVTTYVFLESAIEKLRGQGLVSPEAVETARKVVRGT
;
A
#
# COMPACT_ATOMS: atom_id res chain seq x y z
N MET A 1 13.03 -1.59 20.66
CA MET A 1 11.72 -1.87 20.07
C MET A 1 10.74 -0.79 20.51
N VAL A 2 10.02 -0.23 19.58
CA VAL A 2 9.05 0.81 19.88
C VAL A 2 7.76 0.16 20.37
N GLU A 3 7.29 0.59 21.53
CA GLU A 3 5.99 0.15 22.00
C GLU A 3 4.91 0.93 21.24
N PHE A 4 3.95 0.20 20.74
CA PHE A 4 2.85 0.76 19.98
C PHE A 4 1.61 0.81 20.86
N THR A 5 1.10 2.02 21.09
CA THR A 5 -0.15 2.22 21.83
C THR A 5 -1.18 2.75 20.82
N PRO A 6 -2.12 1.92 20.37
CA PRO A 6 -3.11 2.39 19.42
C PRO A 6 -4.04 3.41 20.05
N GLN A 7 -4.32 4.47 19.32
CA GLN A 7 -5.33 5.44 19.71
C GLN A 7 -6.69 4.99 19.19
N ALA A 8 -7.74 5.41 19.90
CA ALA A 8 -9.08 5.19 19.41
C ALA A 8 -9.27 5.93 18.07
N ILE A 9 -9.69 5.21 17.06
CA ILE A 9 -9.88 5.76 15.73
C ILE A 9 -11.35 6.07 15.54
N THR A 10 -11.66 7.35 15.25
CA THR A 10 -13.01 7.75 14.90
C THR A 10 -13.32 7.19 13.51
N PRO A 11 -14.49 6.54 13.33
CA PRO A 11 -14.87 6.07 12.01
C PRO A 11 -14.86 7.21 10.99
N PRO A 12 -14.52 6.93 9.73
CA PRO A 12 -14.49 7.97 8.71
C PRO A 12 -15.88 8.55 8.48
N SER A 13 -15.91 9.84 8.12
CA SER A 13 -17.14 10.49 7.70
C SER A 13 -17.65 9.83 6.42
N ASP A 14 -18.97 9.81 6.23
CA ASP A 14 -19.58 9.36 4.98
C ASP A 14 -19.35 10.37 3.85
N GLU A 15 -18.92 11.58 4.20
CA GLU A 15 -18.67 12.65 3.23
C GLU A 15 -17.18 12.81 2.99
N PHE A 16 -16.76 12.63 1.74
CA PHE A 16 -15.38 12.87 1.33
C PHE A 16 -15.35 14.07 0.40
N PRO A 17 -14.41 15.01 0.59
CA PRO A 17 -14.25 16.12 -0.35
C PRO A 17 -13.99 15.62 -1.76
N SER A 18 -14.61 16.26 -2.76
CA SER A 18 -14.41 15.89 -4.16
C SER A 18 -13.04 16.30 -4.68
N ASP A 19 -12.34 17.16 -3.97
CA ASP A 19 -11.03 17.69 -4.36
C ASP A 19 -9.87 16.98 -3.69
N LEU A 20 -10.10 15.80 -3.10
CA LEU A 20 -9.01 15.02 -2.53
C LEU A 20 -7.99 14.65 -3.61
N PRO A 21 -6.69 14.78 -3.31
CA PRO A 21 -5.67 14.31 -4.24
C PRO A 21 -5.86 12.84 -4.56
N THR A 22 -5.86 12.53 -5.85
CA THR A 22 -6.04 11.16 -6.33
C THR A 22 -4.86 10.80 -7.20
N ILE A 23 -4.20 9.69 -6.84
CA ILE A 23 -3.03 9.21 -7.57
C ILE A 23 -3.28 7.76 -7.94
N PHE A 24 -3.07 7.43 -9.22
CA PHE A 24 -3.06 6.04 -9.65
C PHE A 24 -1.70 5.44 -9.33
N ALA A 25 -1.70 4.31 -8.63
CA ALA A 25 -0.48 3.58 -8.34
C ALA A 25 -0.73 2.09 -8.51
N ASP A 26 0.28 1.40 -9.03
CA ASP A 26 0.24 -0.05 -9.19
C ASP A 26 0.66 -0.77 -7.92
N GLY A 27 1.26 -0.07 -6.96
CA GLY A 27 1.62 -0.64 -5.68
C GLY A 27 2.70 0.15 -4.98
N ILE A 28 3.29 -0.48 -3.96
CA ILE A 28 4.41 0.05 -3.20
C ILE A 28 5.68 -0.63 -3.66
N MET A 29 6.68 0.15 -4.05
CA MET A 29 7.93 -0.40 -4.56
C MET A 29 9.03 -0.44 -3.51
N ASN A 30 8.98 0.42 -2.50
CA ASN A 30 10.04 0.50 -1.52
C ASN A 30 9.59 1.22 -0.27
N LEU A 31 10.29 0.95 0.83
CA LEU A 31 10.14 1.64 2.10
C LEU A 31 11.49 2.17 2.53
N ALA A 32 11.52 3.39 3.02
CA ALA A 32 12.67 3.94 3.69
C ALA A 32 12.25 4.39 5.08
N ASN A 33 13.09 4.14 6.08
CA ASN A 33 12.75 4.53 7.44
C ASN A 33 13.90 5.31 8.06
N SER A 34 13.54 6.29 8.86
CA SER A 34 14.47 7.09 9.64
C SER A 34 13.79 7.43 10.95
N ALA A 35 14.46 7.09 12.06
CA ALA A 35 13.88 7.22 13.40
C ALA A 35 12.52 6.49 13.47
N GLN A 36 11.43 7.21 13.69
CA GLN A 36 10.10 6.60 13.79
C GLN A 36 9.20 7.02 12.63
N ILE A 37 9.80 7.42 11.52
CA ILE A 37 9.07 7.87 10.34
C ILE A 37 9.37 6.91 9.20
N VAL A 38 8.33 6.54 8.47
CA VAL A 38 8.44 5.63 7.32
C VAL A 38 7.96 6.36 6.08
N LYS A 39 8.73 6.24 5.01
CA LYS A 39 8.35 6.73 3.69
C LYS A 39 8.01 5.54 2.82
N CYS A 40 6.78 5.52 2.29
CA CYS A 40 6.33 4.47 1.38
C CYS A 40 6.34 5.06 -0.03
N TYR A 41 7.14 4.46 -0.91
CA TYR A 41 7.23 4.92 -2.30
C TYR A 41 6.27 4.10 -3.15
N LEU A 42 5.33 4.80 -3.78
CA LEU A 42 4.37 4.20 -4.69
C LEU A 42 4.92 4.22 -6.10
N PHE A 43 4.56 3.23 -6.89
CA PHE A 43 5.05 3.14 -8.26
C PHE A 43 3.91 3.02 -9.25
N ARG A 44 4.22 3.37 -10.49
CA ARG A 44 3.39 3.15 -11.64
C ARG A 44 4.21 2.42 -12.70
N VAL A 45 3.57 1.51 -13.41
CA VAL A 45 4.21 0.79 -14.51
C VAL A 45 3.92 1.54 -15.79
N ASP A 46 4.99 2.03 -16.43
CA ASP A 46 4.88 2.75 -17.69
C ASP A 46 5.60 1.98 -18.78
N PRO A 47 5.10 2.03 -20.03
CA PRO A 47 5.83 1.45 -21.16
C PRO A 47 7.13 2.21 -21.42
N GLY A 48 8.13 1.51 -21.94
CA GLY A 48 9.39 2.12 -22.28
C GLY A 48 9.25 3.09 -23.46
N VAL A 49 9.94 4.22 -23.39
CA VAL A 49 9.89 5.24 -24.46
C VAL A 49 10.59 4.73 -25.72
N LYS A 50 11.73 4.04 -25.54
CA LYS A 50 12.51 3.53 -26.68
C LYS A 50 12.09 2.13 -27.11
N ASP A 51 11.48 1.37 -26.21
CA ASP A 51 11.07 -0.01 -26.45
C ASP A 51 9.72 -0.23 -25.74
N ALA A 52 8.64 -0.18 -26.50
CA ALA A 52 7.29 -0.32 -25.97
C ALA A 52 6.99 -1.75 -25.47
N THR A 53 7.87 -2.73 -25.75
CA THR A 53 7.72 -4.08 -25.24
C THR A 53 8.20 -4.20 -23.78
N LYS A 54 8.92 -3.20 -23.29
CA LYS A 54 9.42 -3.17 -21.92
C LYS A 54 8.56 -2.23 -21.07
N ALA A 55 8.35 -2.65 -19.81
CA ALA A 55 7.63 -1.82 -18.85
C ALA A 55 8.56 -1.54 -17.67
N TYR A 56 8.49 -0.33 -17.16
CA TYR A 56 9.36 0.12 -16.08
C TYR A 56 8.52 0.57 -14.89
N GLN A 57 8.96 0.19 -13.70
CA GLN A 57 8.40 0.73 -12.48
C GLN A 57 8.98 2.11 -12.24
N LYS A 58 8.12 3.10 -12.16
CA LYS A 58 8.53 4.49 -11.91
C LYS A 58 7.90 4.99 -10.62
N PRO A 59 8.68 5.61 -9.72
CA PRO A 59 8.07 6.23 -8.55
C PRO A 59 7.08 7.31 -8.98
N CYS A 60 5.89 7.29 -8.44
CA CYS A 60 4.87 8.27 -8.78
C CYS A 60 4.42 9.10 -7.59
N ALA A 61 4.67 8.64 -6.37
CA ALA A 61 4.28 9.36 -5.17
C ALA A 61 4.99 8.76 -3.96
N GLN A 62 4.99 9.50 -2.87
CA GLN A 62 5.43 8.98 -1.58
C GLN A 62 4.39 9.32 -0.53
N ILE A 63 4.23 8.41 0.42
CA ILE A 63 3.40 8.61 1.59
C ILE A 63 4.33 8.52 2.80
N VAL A 64 4.25 9.51 3.67
CA VAL A 64 5.07 9.56 4.87
C VAL A 64 4.16 9.39 6.07
N MET A 65 4.51 8.49 6.96
CA MET A 65 3.72 8.24 8.15
C MET A 65 4.61 7.82 9.32
N PRO A 66 4.15 8.02 10.56
CA PRO A 66 4.84 7.45 11.73
C PRO A 66 4.85 5.92 11.66
N LEU A 67 5.83 5.31 12.33
CA LEU A 67 5.95 3.85 12.33
C LEU A 67 4.70 3.16 12.89
N ASP A 68 4.12 3.70 13.95
CA ASP A 68 2.90 3.14 14.53
C ASP A 68 1.72 3.21 13.56
N ALA A 69 1.65 4.26 12.73
CA ALA A 69 0.62 4.36 11.69
C ALA A 69 0.81 3.28 10.62
N LEU A 70 2.05 2.94 10.30
CA LEU A 70 2.32 1.85 9.37
C LEU A 70 1.80 0.52 9.92
N VAL A 71 2.02 0.26 11.22
CA VAL A 71 1.54 -0.97 11.84
C VAL A 71 0.01 -1.05 11.80
N THR A 72 -0.66 0.06 12.13
CA THR A 72 -2.13 0.13 12.05
C THR A 72 -2.62 -0.07 10.61
N THR A 73 -1.92 0.53 9.65
CA THR A 73 -2.25 0.40 8.24
C THR A 73 -2.14 -1.05 7.78
N TYR A 74 -1.10 -1.76 8.23
CA TYR A 74 -0.95 -3.18 7.91
C TYR A 74 -2.15 -3.99 8.38
N VAL A 75 -2.56 -3.79 9.63
CA VAL A 75 -3.71 -4.52 10.18
C VAL A 75 -5.00 -4.16 9.45
N PHE A 76 -5.17 -2.88 9.13
CA PHE A 76 -6.31 -2.43 8.35
C PHE A 76 -6.36 -3.11 6.98
N LEU A 77 -5.23 -3.13 6.26
CA LEU A 77 -5.17 -3.75 4.94
C LEU A 77 -5.40 -5.25 5.00
N GLU A 78 -4.86 -5.92 6.02
CA GLU A 78 -5.09 -7.34 6.23
C GLU A 78 -6.58 -7.62 6.40
N SER A 79 -7.26 -6.84 7.23
CA SER A 79 -8.71 -6.97 7.45
C SER A 79 -9.50 -6.68 6.18
N ALA A 80 -9.07 -5.67 5.41
CA ALA A 80 -9.73 -5.34 4.15
C ALA A 80 -9.62 -6.47 3.14
N ILE A 81 -8.46 -7.09 3.03
CA ILE A 81 -8.24 -8.24 2.13
C ILE A 81 -9.11 -9.43 2.55
N GLU A 82 -9.18 -9.70 3.86
CA GLU A 82 -10.06 -10.76 4.36
C GLU A 82 -11.52 -10.53 3.98
N LYS A 83 -11.97 -9.29 4.09
CA LYS A 83 -13.34 -8.93 3.72
C LYS A 83 -13.57 -9.12 2.22
N LEU A 84 -12.61 -8.71 1.39
CA LEU A 84 -12.71 -8.88 -0.06
C LEU A 84 -12.70 -10.35 -0.45
N ARG A 85 -11.94 -11.19 0.26
CA ARG A 85 -11.96 -12.63 0.06
C ARG A 85 -13.36 -13.20 0.36
N GLY A 86 -13.97 -12.77 1.44
CA GLY A 86 -15.32 -13.19 1.80
C GLY A 86 -16.35 -12.80 0.76
N GLN A 87 -16.11 -11.75 0.00
CA GLN A 87 -16.97 -11.31 -1.09
C GLN A 87 -16.64 -11.96 -2.43
N GLY A 88 -15.62 -12.83 -2.47
CA GLY A 88 -15.21 -13.49 -3.69
C GLY A 88 -14.41 -12.64 -4.65
N LEU A 89 -13.98 -11.44 -4.23
CA LEU A 89 -13.21 -10.53 -5.08
C LEU A 89 -11.72 -10.81 -5.08
N VAL A 90 -11.24 -11.53 -4.08
CA VAL A 90 -9.82 -11.91 -3.96
C VAL A 90 -9.78 -13.39 -3.66
N SER A 91 -9.05 -14.17 -4.45
CA SER A 91 -8.88 -15.59 -4.20
C SER A 91 -7.75 -15.85 -3.21
N PRO A 92 -7.80 -16.99 -2.46
CA PRO A 92 -6.66 -17.37 -1.60
C PRO A 92 -5.36 -17.53 -2.41
N GLU A 93 -5.45 -18.02 -3.63
CA GLU A 93 -4.30 -18.20 -4.52
C GLU A 93 -3.67 -16.87 -4.90
N ALA A 94 -4.48 -15.82 -5.07
CA ALA A 94 -3.97 -14.48 -5.37
C ALA A 94 -3.10 -13.96 -4.23
N VAL A 95 -3.51 -14.18 -2.99
CA VAL A 95 -2.74 -13.76 -1.81
C VAL A 95 -1.43 -14.53 -1.73
N GLU A 96 -1.46 -15.84 -1.96
CA GLU A 96 -0.24 -16.65 -1.95
C GLU A 96 0.73 -16.25 -3.06
N THR A 97 0.21 -15.98 -4.25
CA THR A 97 1.03 -15.50 -5.37
C THR A 97 1.70 -14.16 -5.02
N ALA A 98 0.94 -13.24 -4.43
CA ALA A 98 1.48 -11.94 -4.01
C ALA A 98 2.57 -12.10 -2.97
N ARG A 99 2.41 -13.02 -2.01
CA ARG A 99 3.44 -13.28 -1.00
C ARG A 99 4.74 -13.74 -1.63
N LYS A 100 4.66 -14.62 -2.60
CA LYS A 100 5.87 -15.10 -3.30
C LYS A 100 6.57 -13.99 -4.05
N VAL A 101 5.79 -13.12 -4.72
CA VAL A 101 6.36 -12.00 -5.46
C VAL A 101 7.07 -11.03 -4.51
N VAL A 102 6.43 -10.66 -3.41
CA VAL A 102 6.98 -9.69 -2.45
C VAL A 102 8.22 -10.26 -1.76
N ARG A 103 8.18 -11.54 -1.40
CA ARG A 103 9.31 -12.17 -0.69
C ARG A 103 10.42 -12.67 -1.60
N GLY A 104 10.22 -12.60 -2.92
CA GLY A 104 11.22 -13.04 -3.89
C GLY A 104 11.42 -14.55 -3.95
N THR A 105 10.41 -15.30 -3.57
CA THR A 105 10.47 -16.77 -3.57
C THR A 105 9.38 -17.38 -4.43
#